data_5520ec71b198f1e4f553d2a5147ef634
#
_entry.id   5520ec71b198f1e4f553d2a5147ef634
#
_cell.length_a   1.000
_cell.length_b   1.000
_cell.length_c   1.000
_cell.angle_alpha   90.00
_cell.angle_beta   90.00
_cell.angle_gamma   90.00
#
_symmetry.space_group_name_H-M   'P 1'
#
loop_
_entity.id
_entity.type
_entity.pdbx_description
1 polymer ?
#
loop_
_entity_poly.entity_id
_entity_poly.type
_entity_poly.pdbx_seq_one_letter_code
_entity_poly.pdbx_strand_id
1 'polypeptide(L)'
;MQHYVGLDISVKETSVCIVDKAGKVIREVKVATEPVAILAVLTEEPLALERIGLEAGPLSQWLYSALAEAGLPVICVETRHMKAALSAQINKSDRNDARGIAQMMRVGLYRPVHVKTLASQKRRMLLTSRQLLQAKALDIENDLRGTLRNFGLKVGMVGTVKFEARIRELVADHPDLAAIVEPLLIARRVLREQLGVLHRQLLEIVRHDEVCRRLMTTPGVGPVVALTFRATVDVPSRFSNSKAVGAAFGLTTCRQQSGEIDRMGGISKCGDAMMREMLFEAAWS
;
A
#
# COMPACT_ATOMS: atom_id res chain seq x y z
N MET A 1 28.27 -17.76 17.44
CA MET A 1 27.60 -18.48 16.31
C MET A 1 26.59 -17.50 15.67
N GLN A 2 26.43 -17.53 14.36
CA GLN A 2 25.45 -16.69 13.66
C GLN A 2 24.04 -17.30 13.80
N HIS A 3 23.05 -16.42 14.04
CA HIS A 3 21.65 -16.81 14.21
C HIS A 3 20.76 -16.03 13.23
N TYR A 4 19.68 -16.68 12.79
CA TYR A 4 18.74 -16.13 11.84
C TYR A 4 17.32 -16.23 12.41
N VAL A 5 16.53 -15.20 12.22
CA VAL A 5 15.21 -15.10 12.83
C VAL A 5 14.14 -14.96 11.76
N GLY A 6 13.04 -15.63 11.97
CA GLY A 6 11.80 -15.44 11.20
C GLY A 6 10.69 -14.97 12.12
N LEU A 7 10.01 -13.90 11.69
CA LEU A 7 8.85 -13.34 12.35
C LEU A 7 7.64 -13.50 11.46
N ASP A 8 6.69 -14.33 11.88
CA ASP A 8 5.36 -14.38 11.27
C ASP A 8 4.39 -13.55 12.10
N ILE A 9 3.92 -12.45 11.49
CA ILE A 9 3.22 -11.35 12.17
C ILE A 9 1.72 -11.49 11.96
N SER A 10 0.96 -11.64 13.02
CA SER A 10 -0.48 -11.44 13.02
C SER A 10 -0.87 -10.23 13.89
N VAL A 11 -2.16 -9.87 13.93
CA VAL A 11 -2.60 -8.65 14.63
C VAL A 11 -2.36 -8.71 16.13
N LYS A 12 -2.57 -9.89 16.75
CA LYS A 12 -2.48 -10.06 18.19
C LYS A 12 -1.14 -10.62 18.65
N GLU A 13 -0.60 -11.57 17.91
CA GLU A 13 0.57 -12.33 18.31
C GLU A 13 1.50 -12.55 17.13
N THR A 14 2.80 -12.54 17.39
CA THR A 14 3.86 -12.82 16.43
C THR A 14 4.54 -14.12 16.81
N SER A 15 4.65 -15.04 15.85
CA SER A 15 5.46 -16.24 16.01
C SER A 15 6.91 -15.91 15.67
N VAL A 16 7.80 -16.22 16.59
CA VAL A 16 9.26 -16.00 16.48
C VAL A 16 9.95 -17.34 16.39
N CYS A 17 10.78 -17.54 15.37
CA CYS A 17 11.64 -18.70 15.26
C CYS A 17 13.09 -18.24 15.08
N ILE A 18 14.00 -18.76 15.92
CA ILE A 18 15.45 -18.52 15.86
C ILE A 18 16.14 -19.80 15.46
N VAL A 19 16.96 -19.77 14.42
CA VAL A 19 17.76 -20.90 13.96
C VAL A 19 19.25 -20.57 13.94
N ASP A 20 20.07 -21.57 14.16
CA ASP A 20 21.53 -21.46 14.02
C ASP A 20 21.99 -21.57 12.56
N LYS A 21 23.29 -21.46 12.32
CA LYS A 21 23.91 -21.58 11.00
C LYS A 21 23.65 -22.95 10.33
N ALA A 22 23.45 -24.01 11.11
CA ALA A 22 23.14 -25.34 10.62
C ALA A 22 21.65 -25.51 10.26
N GLY A 23 20.80 -24.54 10.65
CA GLY A 23 19.35 -24.57 10.44
C GLY A 23 18.59 -25.27 11.55
N LYS A 24 19.28 -25.62 12.66
CA LYS A 24 18.65 -26.18 13.85
C LYS A 24 17.88 -25.10 14.59
N VAL A 25 16.65 -25.39 14.98
CA VAL A 25 15.83 -24.48 15.81
C VAL A 25 16.45 -24.36 17.19
N ILE A 26 16.79 -23.15 17.59
CA ILE A 26 17.29 -22.79 18.90
C ILE A 26 16.13 -22.39 19.81
N ARG A 27 15.20 -21.57 19.27
CA ARG A 27 14.06 -21.09 20.03
C ARG A 27 12.84 -20.90 19.13
N GLU A 28 11.70 -21.26 19.64
CA GLU A 28 10.39 -20.94 19.07
C GLU A 28 9.48 -20.43 20.18
N VAL A 29 8.87 -19.28 19.98
CA VAL A 29 7.97 -18.67 20.94
C VAL A 29 6.92 -17.84 20.22
N LYS A 30 5.77 -17.68 20.85
CA LYS A 30 4.70 -16.80 20.40
C LYS A 30 4.55 -15.67 21.42
N VAL A 31 4.59 -14.44 20.97
CA VAL A 31 4.53 -13.24 21.83
C VAL A 31 3.52 -12.24 21.29
N ALA A 32 3.11 -11.29 22.13
CA ALA A 32 2.28 -10.19 21.67
C ALA A 32 2.95 -9.44 20.51
N THR A 33 2.16 -9.02 19.52
CA THR A 33 2.65 -8.22 18.39
C THR A 33 2.89 -6.78 18.85
N GLU A 34 3.90 -6.63 19.71
CA GLU A 34 4.37 -5.37 20.26
C GLU A 34 5.90 -5.32 20.16
N PRO A 35 6.50 -4.20 19.73
CA PRO A 35 7.96 -4.10 19.62
C PRO A 35 8.70 -4.51 20.88
N VAL A 36 8.24 -4.09 22.06
CA VAL A 36 8.84 -4.40 23.34
C VAL A 36 8.88 -5.90 23.61
N ALA A 37 7.76 -6.61 23.33
CA ALA A 37 7.68 -8.06 23.55
C ALA A 37 8.59 -8.83 22.58
N ILE A 38 8.66 -8.40 21.33
CA ILE A 38 9.55 -9.02 20.33
C ILE A 38 11.00 -8.75 20.67
N LEU A 39 11.35 -7.50 21.02
CA LEU A 39 12.71 -7.11 21.45
C LEU A 39 13.16 -7.92 22.66
N ALA A 40 12.30 -8.11 23.67
CA ALA A 40 12.62 -8.90 24.86
C ALA A 40 13.10 -10.31 24.49
N VAL A 41 12.40 -10.98 23.55
CA VAL A 41 12.78 -12.33 23.08
C VAL A 41 14.11 -12.32 22.32
N LEU A 42 14.33 -11.31 21.49
CA LEU A 42 15.51 -11.22 20.62
C LEU A 42 16.77 -10.79 21.35
N THR A 43 16.64 -10.17 22.54
CA THR A 43 17.75 -9.65 23.33
C THR A 43 17.95 -10.39 24.65
N GLU A 44 17.09 -11.36 25.01
CA GLU A 44 17.17 -12.13 26.26
C GLU A 44 18.49 -12.89 26.40
N GLU A 45 18.99 -13.43 25.29
CA GLU A 45 20.29 -14.07 25.22
C GLU A 45 21.23 -13.29 24.29
N PRO A 46 22.55 -13.26 24.54
CA PRO A 46 23.50 -12.55 23.69
C PRO A 46 23.77 -13.29 22.38
N LEU A 47 22.72 -13.45 21.56
CA LEU A 47 22.81 -14.10 20.27
C LEU A 47 23.37 -13.15 19.21
N ALA A 48 24.31 -13.61 18.39
CA ALA A 48 24.78 -12.88 17.23
C ALA A 48 23.76 -13.00 16.10
N LEU A 49 22.74 -12.13 16.11
CA LEU A 49 21.68 -12.08 15.10
C LEU A 49 22.21 -11.50 13.79
N GLU A 50 22.24 -12.30 12.74
CA GLU A 50 22.75 -11.91 11.43
C GLU A 50 21.66 -11.29 10.53
N ARG A 51 20.45 -11.87 10.58
CA ARG A 51 19.29 -11.39 9.82
C ARG A 51 18.00 -11.75 10.53
N ILE A 52 17.09 -10.80 10.55
CA ILE A 52 15.74 -10.96 11.08
C ILE A 52 14.75 -10.69 9.95
N GLY A 53 14.08 -11.73 9.46
CA GLY A 53 13.09 -11.62 8.40
C GLY A 53 11.70 -11.37 8.95
N LEU A 54 10.98 -10.43 8.35
CA LEU A 54 9.54 -10.25 8.54
C LEU A 54 8.85 -10.03 7.19
N GLU A 55 7.67 -10.62 7.02
CA GLU A 55 6.93 -10.52 5.77
C GLU A 55 6.25 -9.15 5.64
N ALA A 56 6.23 -8.60 4.41
CA ALA A 56 5.56 -7.34 4.12
C ALA A 56 4.04 -7.47 4.32
N GLY A 57 3.49 -6.74 5.28
CA GLY A 57 2.09 -6.77 5.68
C GLY A 57 1.67 -5.46 6.38
N PRO A 58 0.44 -5.38 6.89
CA PRO A 58 -0.09 -4.15 7.49
C PRO A 58 0.74 -3.60 8.66
N LEU A 59 1.28 -4.48 9.50
CA LEU A 59 2.08 -4.11 10.68
C LEU A 59 3.59 -4.10 10.43
N SER A 60 4.04 -4.58 9.27
CA SER A 60 5.46 -4.77 8.98
C SER A 60 6.27 -3.48 9.03
N GLN A 61 5.72 -2.36 8.57
CA GLN A 61 6.44 -1.09 8.55
C GLN A 61 6.69 -0.55 9.96
N TRP A 62 5.69 -0.65 10.83
CA TRP A 62 5.79 -0.23 12.22
C TRP A 62 6.80 -1.08 13.00
N LEU A 63 6.69 -2.40 12.92
CA LEU A 63 7.61 -3.32 13.60
C LEU A 63 9.04 -3.21 13.04
N TYR A 64 9.18 -3.13 11.72
CA TYR A 64 10.48 -2.91 11.09
C TYR A 64 11.16 -1.67 11.64
N SER A 65 10.46 -0.53 11.69
CA SER A 65 11.03 0.72 12.19
C SER A 65 11.49 0.59 13.64
N ALA A 66 10.65 0.03 14.52
CA ALA A 66 10.99 -0.13 15.93
C ALA A 66 12.18 -1.08 16.15
N LEU A 67 12.22 -2.20 15.44
CA LEU A 67 13.34 -3.16 15.56
C LEU A 67 14.64 -2.62 14.94
N ALA A 68 14.55 -1.88 13.84
CA ALA A 68 15.70 -1.22 13.21
C ALA A 68 16.26 -0.08 14.08
N GLU A 69 15.40 0.72 14.72
CA GLU A 69 15.80 1.74 15.70
C GLU A 69 16.50 1.14 16.91
N ALA A 70 16.17 -0.09 17.30
CA ALA A 70 16.87 -0.86 18.32
C ALA A 70 18.21 -1.44 17.84
N GLY A 71 18.65 -1.15 16.61
CA GLY A 71 19.92 -1.61 16.04
C GLY A 71 19.93 -3.05 15.54
N LEU A 72 18.75 -3.69 15.38
CA LEU A 72 18.66 -5.07 14.91
C LEU A 72 18.71 -5.18 13.38
N PRO A 73 19.32 -6.24 12.81
CA PRO A 73 19.48 -6.45 11.37
C PRO A 73 18.18 -6.96 10.72
N VAL A 74 17.15 -6.13 10.72
CA VAL A 74 15.80 -6.46 10.24
C VAL A 74 15.68 -6.30 8.73
N ILE A 75 15.04 -7.24 8.08
CA ILE A 75 14.78 -7.26 6.63
C ILE A 75 13.30 -7.51 6.41
N CYS A 76 12.63 -6.57 5.75
CA CYS A 76 11.26 -6.79 5.25
C CYS A 76 11.32 -7.55 3.92
N VAL A 77 10.56 -8.63 3.79
CA VAL A 77 10.61 -9.54 2.63
C VAL A 77 9.31 -9.55 1.84
N GLU A 78 9.42 -9.80 0.54
CA GLU A 78 8.28 -9.82 -0.38
C GLU A 78 7.38 -11.05 -0.13
N THR A 79 6.11 -10.80 0.19
CA THR A 79 5.07 -11.81 0.47
C THR A 79 4.91 -12.84 -0.65
N ARG A 80 4.97 -12.43 -1.92
CA ARG A 80 4.81 -13.37 -3.05
C ARG A 80 5.95 -14.37 -3.14
N HIS A 81 7.17 -13.91 -2.92
CA HIS A 81 8.35 -14.77 -2.91
C HIS A 81 8.31 -15.73 -1.73
N MET A 82 7.95 -15.23 -0.54
CA MET A 82 7.78 -16.04 0.66
C MET A 82 6.70 -17.10 0.45
N LYS A 83 5.52 -16.70 -0.03
CA LYS A 83 4.42 -17.62 -0.31
C LYS A 83 4.81 -18.71 -1.31
N ALA A 84 5.52 -18.36 -2.37
CA ALA A 84 5.99 -19.34 -3.36
C ALA A 84 6.96 -20.37 -2.74
N ALA A 85 7.91 -19.92 -1.92
CA ALA A 85 8.87 -20.80 -1.26
C ALA A 85 8.22 -21.70 -0.19
N LEU A 86 7.24 -21.16 0.56
CA LEU A 86 6.56 -21.89 1.63
C LEU A 86 5.38 -22.73 1.13
N SER A 87 4.92 -22.56 -0.12
CA SER A 87 3.78 -23.30 -0.68
C SER A 87 4.00 -24.81 -0.78
N ALA A 88 5.24 -25.26 -0.76
CA ALA A 88 5.59 -26.70 -0.73
C ALA A 88 5.36 -27.36 0.65
N GLN A 89 5.07 -26.58 1.69
CA GLN A 89 4.79 -27.13 3.02
C GLN A 89 3.37 -27.70 3.08
N ILE A 90 3.24 -28.95 3.53
CA ILE A 90 1.96 -29.65 3.61
C ILE A 90 1.06 -29.04 4.69
N ASN A 91 1.64 -28.62 5.83
CA ASN A 91 0.92 -28.04 6.96
C ASN A 91 1.27 -26.57 7.13
N LYS A 92 0.31 -25.69 6.89
CA LYS A 92 0.43 -24.27 7.15
C LYS A 92 0.05 -23.96 8.60
N SER A 93 0.97 -23.31 9.32
CA SER A 93 0.72 -22.74 10.66
C SER A 93 1.68 -21.58 10.88
N ASP A 94 1.30 -20.60 11.69
CA ASP A 94 2.14 -19.44 12.05
C ASP A 94 3.55 -19.86 12.49
N ARG A 95 3.65 -20.97 13.24
CA ARG A 95 4.93 -21.55 13.68
C ARG A 95 5.78 -22.01 12.49
N ASN A 96 5.17 -22.71 11.54
CA ASN A 96 5.86 -23.20 10.35
C ASN A 96 6.25 -22.08 9.42
N ASP A 97 5.42 -21.04 9.31
CA ASP A 97 5.70 -19.84 8.50
C ASP A 97 6.89 -19.06 9.11
N ALA A 98 6.92 -18.84 10.44
CA ALA A 98 8.07 -18.24 11.12
C ALA A 98 9.36 -19.05 10.92
N ARG A 99 9.27 -20.39 11.05
CA ARG A 99 10.41 -21.29 10.80
C ARG A 99 10.89 -21.21 9.35
N GLY A 100 9.97 -21.19 8.40
CA GLY A 100 10.29 -21.05 6.98
C GLY A 100 10.97 -19.71 6.69
N ILE A 101 10.50 -18.60 7.25
CA ILE A 101 11.13 -17.29 7.13
C ILE A 101 12.56 -17.35 7.69
N ALA A 102 12.77 -17.92 8.89
CA ALA A 102 14.10 -18.06 9.50
C ALA A 102 15.07 -18.84 8.60
N GLN A 103 14.61 -19.96 8.02
CA GLN A 103 15.43 -20.76 7.08
C GLN A 103 15.79 -19.99 5.82
N MET A 104 14.85 -19.20 5.27
CA MET A 104 15.12 -18.37 4.10
C MET A 104 16.12 -17.25 4.42
N MET A 105 16.04 -16.65 5.61
CA MET A 105 17.05 -15.69 6.09
C MET A 105 18.42 -16.34 6.18
N ARG A 106 18.50 -17.58 6.69
CA ARG A 106 19.74 -18.34 6.81
C ARG A 106 20.42 -18.59 5.48
N VAL A 107 19.67 -19.08 4.50
CA VAL A 107 20.24 -19.43 3.17
C VAL A 107 20.34 -18.24 2.22
N GLY A 108 19.84 -17.05 2.59
CA GLY A 108 19.84 -15.85 1.74
C GLY A 108 18.83 -15.92 0.59
N LEU A 109 17.84 -16.81 0.65
CA LEU A 109 16.80 -16.96 -0.35
C LEU A 109 15.60 -16.08 -0.03
N TYR A 110 15.73 -14.77 -0.23
CA TYR A 110 14.65 -13.81 -0.01
C TYR A 110 14.77 -12.61 -0.94
N ARG A 111 13.68 -11.89 -1.13
CA ARG A 111 13.66 -10.65 -1.88
C ARG A 111 13.30 -9.50 -0.91
N PRO A 112 14.25 -8.58 -0.66
CA PRO A 112 13.99 -7.48 0.27
C PRO A 112 12.99 -6.48 -0.35
N VAL A 113 12.13 -5.94 0.51
CA VAL A 113 11.19 -4.86 0.17
C VAL A 113 11.63 -3.60 0.89
N HIS A 114 11.64 -2.48 0.16
CA HIS A 114 11.91 -1.18 0.75
C HIS A 114 10.80 -0.78 1.71
N VAL A 115 11.13 -0.62 2.98
CA VAL A 115 10.23 -0.03 3.97
C VAL A 115 10.30 1.48 3.84
N LYS A 116 9.16 2.09 3.57
CA LYS A 116 9.08 3.54 3.33
C LYS A 116 9.34 4.33 4.61
N THR A 117 9.92 5.50 4.46
CA THR A 117 10.06 6.47 5.56
C THR A 117 8.70 6.84 6.15
N LEU A 118 8.66 7.19 7.43
CA LEU A 118 7.41 7.61 8.09
C LEU A 118 6.76 8.81 7.39
N ALA A 119 7.57 9.73 6.85
CA ALA A 119 7.08 10.86 6.07
C ALA A 119 6.34 10.40 4.81
N SER A 120 6.89 9.45 4.07
CA SER A 120 6.26 8.88 2.88
C SER A 120 5.02 8.04 3.21
N GLN A 121 5.03 7.33 4.34
CA GLN A 121 3.84 6.62 4.83
C GLN A 121 2.69 7.58 5.12
N LYS A 122 2.94 8.70 5.82
CA LYS A 122 1.93 9.74 6.11
C LYS A 122 1.40 10.39 4.83
N ARG A 123 2.28 10.71 3.87
CA ARG A 123 1.88 11.23 2.54
C ARG A 123 0.99 10.22 1.81
N ARG A 124 1.35 8.95 1.88
CA ARG A 124 0.55 7.87 1.26
C ARG A 124 -0.82 7.74 1.90
N MET A 125 -0.91 7.80 3.22
CA MET A 125 -2.19 7.78 3.94
C MET A 125 -3.08 8.94 3.50
N LEU A 126 -2.55 10.17 3.42
CA LEU A 126 -3.29 11.34 2.93
C LEU A 126 -3.83 11.12 1.51
N LEU A 127 -3.00 10.62 0.60
CA LEU A 127 -3.36 10.36 -0.80
C LEU A 127 -4.45 9.29 -0.91
N THR A 128 -4.32 8.16 -0.21
CA THR A 128 -5.30 7.07 -0.23
C THR A 128 -6.62 7.46 0.41
N SER A 129 -6.59 8.21 1.52
CA SER A 129 -7.81 8.72 2.16
C SER A 129 -8.53 9.72 1.27
N ARG A 130 -7.78 10.62 0.60
CA ARG A 130 -8.35 11.54 -0.38
C ARG A 130 -9.02 10.81 -1.55
N GLN A 131 -8.35 9.79 -2.11
CA GLN A 131 -8.90 8.98 -3.21
C GLN A 131 -10.16 8.22 -2.75
N LEU A 132 -10.18 7.70 -1.53
CA LEU A 132 -11.34 7.03 -0.96
C LEU A 132 -12.56 7.95 -0.88
N LEU A 133 -12.40 9.16 -0.33
CA LEU A 133 -13.50 10.12 -0.23
C LEU A 133 -14.01 10.54 -1.60
N GLN A 134 -13.11 10.74 -2.57
CA GLN A 134 -13.46 11.06 -3.96
C GLN A 134 -14.27 9.92 -4.61
N ALA A 135 -13.82 8.68 -4.46
CA ALA A 135 -14.49 7.51 -4.99
C ALA A 135 -15.89 7.34 -4.37
N LYS A 136 -16.01 7.48 -3.03
CA LYS A 136 -17.31 7.33 -2.35
C LYS A 136 -18.31 8.43 -2.72
N ALA A 137 -17.86 9.66 -2.92
CA ALA A 137 -18.73 10.71 -3.42
C ALA A 137 -19.22 10.41 -4.86
N LEU A 138 -18.34 9.88 -5.72
CA LEU A 138 -18.69 9.47 -7.08
C LEU A 138 -19.61 8.25 -7.09
N ASP A 139 -19.41 7.28 -6.20
CA ASP A 139 -20.28 6.11 -6.07
C ASP A 139 -21.72 6.55 -5.79
N ILE A 140 -21.93 7.49 -4.85
CA ILE A 140 -23.27 8.06 -4.56
C ILE A 140 -23.84 8.78 -5.78
N GLU A 141 -23.04 9.58 -6.50
CA GLU A 141 -23.49 10.26 -7.71
C GLU A 141 -23.96 9.26 -8.79
N ASN A 142 -23.21 8.18 -8.98
CA ASN A 142 -23.54 7.14 -9.96
C ASN A 142 -24.75 6.32 -9.55
N ASP A 143 -24.88 6.00 -8.26
CA ASP A 143 -26.04 5.29 -7.72
C ASP A 143 -27.33 6.12 -7.91
N LEU A 144 -27.32 7.39 -7.53
CA LEU A 144 -28.45 8.30 -7.74
C LEU A 144 -28.83 8.43 -9.23
N ARG A 145 -27.83 8.50 -10.12
CA ARG A 145 -28.07 8.52 -11.57
C ARG A 145 -28.70 7.22 -12.07
N GLY A 146 -28.28 6.08 -11.50
CA GLY A 146 -28.76 4.75 -11.85
C GLY A 146 -30.19 4.52 -11.36
N THR A 147 -30.41 4.72 -10.07
CA THR A 147 -31.69 4.42 -9.40
C THR A 147 -32.83 5.33 -9.86
N LEU A 148 -32.58 6.64 -10.02
CA LEU A 148 -33.61 7.58 -10.50
C LEU A 148 -34.07 7.29 -11.93
N ARG A 149 -33.26 6.65 -12.78
CA ARG A 149 -33.68 6.22 -14.12
C ARG A 149 -34.81 5.21 -14.09
N ASN A 150 -34.92 4.38 -13.06
CA ASN A 150 -36.03 3.42 -12.93
C ASN A 150 -37.38 4.11 -12.80
N PHE A 151 -37.40 5.38 -12.40
CA PHE A 151 -38.59 6.23 -12.29
C PHE A 151 -38.71 7.21 -13.44
N GLY A 152 -37.93 7.06 -14.52
CA GLY A 152 -37.92 7.97 -15.67
C GLY A 152 -37.20 9.30 -15.41
N LEU A 153 -36.64 9.53 -14.22
CA LEU A 153 -35.99 10.74 -13.83
C LEU A 153 -34.54 10.76 -14.31
N LYS A 154 -34.25 11.54 -15.33
CA LYS A 154 -32.92 11.60 -15.99
C LYS A 154 -32.13 12.79 -15.49
N VAL A 155 -31.04 12.54 -14.76
CA VAL A 155 -30.17 13.60 -14.21
C VAL A 155 -29.48 14.41 -15.31
N GLY A 156 -29.08 13.75 -16.40
CA GLY A 156 -28.37 14.39 -17.51
C GLY A 156 -26.91 14.75 -17.19
N MET A 157 -26.31 15.54 -18.06
CA MET A 157 -24.93 16.04 -17.86
C MET A 157 -24.97 17.26 -16.97
N VAL A 158 -24.61 17.08 -15.69
CA VAL A 158 -24.62 18.12 -14.67
C VAL A 158 -23.27 18.13 -13.94
N GLY A 159 -22.68 19.32 -13.85
CA GLY A 159 -21.44 19.53 -13.08
C GLY A 159 -21.67 19.34 -11.58
N THR A 160 -20.58 19.08 -10.89
CA THR A 160 -20.52 18.75 -9.46
C THR A 160 -21.29 19.71 -8.57
N VAL A 161 -21.19 21.02 -8.82
CA VAL A 161 -21.82 22.08 -7.99
C VAL A 161 -23.34 22.06 -8.12
N LYS A 162 -23.85 21.83 -9.33
CA LYS A 162 -25.30 21.85 -9.62
C LYS A 162 -25.98 20.49 -9.40
N PHE A 163 -25.22 19.44 -9.04
CA PHE A 163 -25.74 18.07 -8.94
C PHE A 163 -26.86 17.94 -7.91
N GLU A 164 -26.68 18.46 -6.70
CA GLU A 164 -27.68 18.37 -5.64
C GLU A 164 -28.97 19.12 -5.99
N ALA A 165 -28.85 20.35 -6.52
CA ALA A 165 -30.00 21.12 -6.95
C ALA A 165 -30.78 20.39 -8.05
N ARG A 166 -30.07 19.78 -9.01
CA ARG A 166 -30.71 19.01 -10.08
C ARG A 166 -31.43 17.76 -9.57
N ILE A 167 -30.88 17.05 -8.60
CA ILE A 167 -31.55 15.89 -8.00
C ILE A 167 -32.84 16.34 -7.30
N ARG A 168 -32.79 17.40 -6.47
CA ARG A 168 -33.97 17.92 -5.75
C ARG A 168 -35.07 18.42 -6.70
N GLU A 169 -34.67 19.07 -7.81
CA GLU A 169 -35.59 19.47 -8.86
C GLU A 169 -36.34 18.26 -9.45
N LEU A 170 -35.61 17.18 -9.77
CA LEU A 170 -36.20 15.99 -10.37
C LEU A 170 -37.16 15.24 -9.45
N VAL A 171 -36.96 15.28 -8.15
CA VAL A 171 -37.81 14.57 -7.19
C VAL A 171 -38.84 15.50 -6.50
N ALA A 172 -38.99 16.75 -6.94
CA ALA A 172 -39.87 17.74 -6.30
C ALA A 172 -41.30 17.27 -6.19
N ASP A 173 -41.82 16.60 -7.25
CA ASP A 173 -43.16 16.07 -7.31
C ASP A 173 -43.31 14.63 -6.75
N HIS A 174 -42.23 14.08 -6.16
CA HIS A 174 -42.15 12.72 -5.63
C HIS A 174 -41.65 12.73 -4.17
N PRO A 175 -42.52 13.03 -3.17
CA PRO A 175 -42.09 13.18 -1.77
C PRO A 175 -41.42 11.95 -1.17
N ASP A 176 -41.82 10.77 -1.55
CA ASP A 176 -41.24 9.46 -1.18
C ASP A 176 -39.82 9.31 -1.71
N LEU A 177 -39.58 9.64 -2.97
CA LEU A 177 -38.24 9.63 -3.56
C LEU A 177 -37.37 10.73 -2.95
N ALA A 178 -37.92 11.92 -2.70
CA ALA A 178 -37.21 13.01 -2.05
C ALA A 178 -36.70 12.60 -0.66
N ALA A 179 -37.51 11.90 0.13
CA ALA A 179 -37.11 11.37 1.43
C ALA A 179 -35.96 10.34 1.36
N ILE A 180 -35.88 9.55 0.27
CA ILE A 180 -34.83 8.56 0.05
C ILE A 180 -33.53 9.21 -0.43
N VAL A 181 -33.59 10.18 -1.35
CA VAL A 181 -32.39 10.77 -1.93
C VAL A 181 -31.70 11.77 -1.02
N GLU A 182 -32.45 12.46 -0.13
CA GLU A 182 -31.88 13.52 0.70
C GLU A 182 -30.75 13.03 1.64
N PRO A 183 -30.83 11.89 2.33
CA PRO A 183 -29.72 11.32 3.08
C PRO A 183 -28.46 11.07 2.22
N LEU A 184 -28.62 10.62 0.97
CA LEU A 184 -27.51 10.38 0.06
C LEU A 184 -26.86 11.69 -0.40
N LEU A 185 -27.65 12.74 -0.65
CA LEU A 185 -27.14 14.07 -0.97
C LEU A 185 -26.36 14.68 0.20
N ILE A 186 -26.86 14.51 1.43
CA ILE A 186 -26.16 14.97 2.65
C ILE A 186 -24.82 14.22 2.77
N ALA A 187 -24.82 12.89 2.66
CA ALA A 187 -23.60 12.08 2.74
C ALA A 187 -22.58 12.51 1.68
N ARG A 188 -23.03 12.68 0.42
CA ARG A 188 -22.20 13.19 -0.67
C ARG A 188 -21.59 14.56 -0.34
N ARG A 189 -22.35 15.48 0.17
CA ARG A 189 -21.90 16.83 0.55
C ARG A 189 -20.80 16.76 1.59
N VAL A 190 -21.01 16.00 2.67
CA VAL A 190 -20.01 15.81 3.73
C VAL A 190 -18.72 15.19 3.16
N LEU A 191 -18.85 14.15 2.33
CA LEU A 191 -17.67 13.53 1.67
C LEU A 191 -16.89 14.55 0.85
N ARG A 192 -17.56 15.42 0.09
CA ARG A 192 -16.89 16.45 -0.72
C ARG A 192 -16.26 17.56 0.12
N GLU A 193 -16.88 17.96 1.20
CA GLU A 193 -16.29 18.92 2.15
C GLU A 193 -15.02 18.37 2.76
N GLN A 194 -15.03 17.11 3.23
CA GLN A 194 -13.86 16.46 3.80
C GLN A 194 -12.78 16.17 2.74
N LEU A 195 -13.17 15.83 1.53
CA LEU A 195 -12.24 15.75 0.38
C LEU A 195 -11.52 17.08 0.17
N GLY A 196 -12.24 18.22 0.27
CA GLY A 196 -11.68 19.56 0.20
C GLY A 196 -10.66 19.83 1.30
N VAL A 197 -10.90 19.34 2.54
CA VAL A 197 -9.96 19.45 3.66
C VAL A 197 -8.65 18.73 3.34
N LEU A 198 -8.74 17.44 2.94
CA LEU A 198 -7.56 16.65 2.60
C LEU A 198 -6.81 17.21 1.38
N HIS A 199 -7.54 17.75 0.41
CA HIS A 199 -6.93 18.37 -0.76
C HIS A 199 -6.13 19.63 -0.40
N ARG A 200 -6.63 20.48 0.49
CA ARG A 200 -5.90 21.66 1.00
C ARG A 200 -4.63 21.25 1.74
N GLN A 201 -4.68 20.19 2.57
CA GLN A 201 -3.49 19.65 3.24
C GLN A 201 -2.46 19.16 2.23
N LEU A 202 -2.90 18.46 1.17
CA LEU A 202 -2.02 18.02 0.09
C LEU A 202 -1.35 19.21 -0.60
N LEU A 203 -2.10 20.25 -0.95
CA LEU A 203 -1.56 21.45 -1.60
C LEU A 203 -0.53 22.16 -0.71
N GLU A 204 -0.76 22.21 0.59
CA GLU A 204 0.17 22.80 1.55
C GLU A 204 1.50 22.03 1.59
N ILE A 205 1.45 20.69 1.65
CA ILE A 205 2.65 19.85 1.58
C ILE A 205 3.42 20.09 0.28
N VAL A 206 2.72 20.08 -0.85
CA VAL A 206 3.34 20.23 -2.19
C VAL A 206 3.98 21.62 -2.34
N ARG A 207 3.37 22.68 -1.81
CA ARG A 207 3.89 24.05 -1.85
C ARG A 207 5.27 24.16 -1.19
N HIS A 208 5.48 23.41 -0.10
CA HIS A 208 6.73 23.43 0.67
C HIS A 208 7.73 22.32 0.31
N ASP A 209 7.35 21.36 -0.56
CA ASP A 209 8.25 20.29 -1.02
C ASP A 209 8.90 20.69 -2.37
N GLU A 210 10.21 20.97 -2.33
CA GLU A 210 10.97 21.38 -3.52
C GLU A 210 10.93 20.32 -4.63
N VAL A 211 10.96 19.03 -4.28
CA VAL A 211 10.89 17.93 -5.24
C VAL A 211 9.54 17.92 -5.95
N CYS A 212 8.45 18.12 -5.23
CA CYS A 212 7.12 18.22 -5.82
C CYS A 212 7.02 19.42 -6.76
N ARG A 213 7.54 20.59 -6.36
CA ARG A 213 7.56 21.80 -7.23
C ARG A 213 8.35 21.55 -8.51
N ARG A 214 9.49 20.88 -8.42
CA ARG A 214 10.30 20.51 -9.59
C ARG A 214 9.57 19.51 -10.49
N LEU A 215 8.91 18.50 -9.94
CA LEU A 215 8.12 17.55 -10.73
C LEU A 215 6.97 18.23 -11.48
N MET A 216 6.33 19.22 -10.87
CA MET A 216 5.22 19.98 -11.45
C MET A 216 5.63 20.91 -12.62
N THR A 217 6.91 21.06 -12.92
CA THR A 217 7.36 21.75 -14.15
C THR A 217 7.17 20.87 -15.40
N THR A 218 6.91 19.57 -15.20
CA THR A 218 6.63 18.66 -16.31
C THR A 218 5.15 18.79 -16.71
N PRO A 219 4.81 18.96 -18.00
CA PRO A 219 3.44 18.99 -18.47
C PRO A 219 2.63 17.75 -17.99
N GLY A 220 1.37 17.94 -17.62
CA GLY A 220 0.49 16.89 -17.08
C GLY A 220 0.74 16.52 -15.61
N VAL A 221 1.82 16.98 -14.98
CA VAL A 221 2.13 16.66 -13.58
C VAL A 221 1.55 17.72 -12.64
N GLY A 222 0.36 17.44 -12.11
CA GLY A 222 -0.27 18.24 -11.06
C GLY A 222 0.17 17.85 -9.63
N PRO A 223 -0.33 18.57 -8.61
CA PRO A 223 0.04 18.34 -7.20
C PRO A 223 -0.15 16.91 -6.71
N VAL A 224 -1.26 16.26 -7.11
CA VAL A 224 -1.57 14.88 -6.71
C VAL A 224 -0.57 13.90 -7.30
N VAL A 225 -0.26 14.05 -8.60
CA VAL A 225 0.75 13.23 -9.30
C VAL A 225 2.12 13.40 -8.66
N ALA A 226 2.54 14.65 -8.45
CA ALA A 226 3.84 14.98 -7.87
C ALA A 226 4.01 14.38 -6.46
N LEU A 227 3.01 14.54 -5.58
CA LEU A 227 3.08 14.00 -4.23
C LEU A 227 3.01 12.46 -4.22
N THR A 228 2.22 11.85 -5.12
CA THR A 228 2.16 10.39 -5.27
C THR A 228 3.51 9.84 -5.71
N PHE A 229 4.16 10.47 -6.68
CA PHE A 229 5.50 10.10 -7.13
C PHE A 229 6.51 10.21 -5.98
N ARG A 230 6.53 11.36 -5.30
CA ARG A 230 7.41 11.62 -4.14
C ARG A 230 7.26 10.58 -3.03
N ALA A 231 6.00 10.23 -2.67
CA ALA A 231 5.70 9.23 -1.65
C ALA A 231 6.00 7.79 -2.11
N THR A 232 5.96 7.52 -3.42
CA THR A 232 6.20 6.18 -3.96
C THR A 232 7.69 5.93 -4.16
N VAL A 233 8.43 6.89 -4.69
CA VAL A 233 9.91 6.82 -4.82
C VAL A 233 10.57 6.81 -3.45
N ASP A 234 10.12 7.68 -2.55
CA ASP A 234 10.60 7.86 -1.17
C ASP A 234 12.09 8.27 -1.13
N VAL A 235 13.00 7.30 -1.17
CA VAL A 235 14.46 7.51 -1.17
C VAL A 235 15.02 7.19 -2.57
N PRO A 236 15.38 8.21 -3.38
CA PRO A 236 15.86 8.00 -4.76
C PRO A 236 17.14 7.16 -4.86
N SER A 237 18.03 7.27 -3.88
CA SER A 237 19.31 6.54 -3.86
C SER A 237 19.18 5.02 -3.75
N ARG A 238 17.97 4.50 -3.42
CA ARG A 238 17.70 3.07 -3.44
C ARG A 238 17.65 2.46 -4.85
N PHE A 239 17.56 3.29 -5.87
CA PHE A 239 17.53 2.85 -7.26
C PHE A 239 18.89 2.98 -7.90
N SER A 240 19.38 1.92 -8.53
CA SER A 240 20.66 1.90 -9.23
C SER A 240 20.67 2.80 -10.49
N ASN A 241 19.51 3.00 -11.10
CA ASN A 241 19.32 3.84 -12.28
C ASN A 241 17.84 4.17 -12.48
N SER A 242 17.53 5.08 -13.42
CA SER A 242 16.15 5.50 -13.73
C SER A 242 15.25 4.38 -14.27
N LYS A 243 15.81 3.40 -14.99
CA LYS A 243 15.04 2.25 -15.50
C LYS A 243 14.50 1.36 -14.38
N ALA A 244 15.24 1.27 -13.26
CA ALA A 244 14.82 0.53 -12.08
C ALA A 244 13.55 1.11 -11.43
N VAL A 245 13.29 2.41 -11.58
CA VAL A 245 12.06 3.07 -11.09
C VAL A 245 10.83 2.53 -11.83
N GLY A 246 10.90 2.40 -13.15
CA GLY A 246 9.81 1.82 -13.96
C GLY A 246 9.50 0.37 -13.56
N ALA A 247 10.55 -0.43 -13.30
CA ALA A 247 10.40 -1.81 -12.82
C ALA A 247 9.72 -1.86 -11.44
N ALA A 248 10.12 -0.98 -10.51
CA ALA A 248 9.52 -0.89 -9.17
C ALA A 248 8.05 -0.45 -9.20
N PHE A 249 7.66 0.30 -10.23
CA PHE A 249 6.25 0.69 -10.45
C PHE A 249 5.44 -0.35 -11.22
N GLY A 250 6.08 -1.45 -11.65
CA GLY A 250 5.44 -2.51 -12.41
C GLY A 250 5.08 -2.12 -13.84
N LEU A 251 5.83 -1.20 -14.43
CA LEU A 251 5.67 -0.73 -15.81
C LEU A 251 6.49 -1.54 -16.82
N THR A 252 7.31 -2.49 -16.37
CA THR A 252 8.06 -3.38 -17.24
C THR A 252 7.19 -4.55 -17.69
N THR A 253 7.39 -5.01 -18.93
CA THR A 253 6.67 -6.14 -19.49
C THR A 253 7.06 -7.44 -18.80
N CYS A 254 6.10 -8.35 -18.65
CA CYS A 254 6.36 -9.74 -18.28
C CYS A 254 6.89 -10.50 -19.49
N ARG A 255 7.92 -11.31 -19.30
CA ARG A 255 8.48 -12.19 -20.33
C ARG A 255 8.38 -13.63 -19.86
N GLN A 256 7.86 -14.50 -20.70
CA GLN A 256 7.86 -15.95 -20.51
C GLN A 256 8.71 -16.58 -21.61
N GLN A 257 9.80 -17.18 -21.21
CA GLN A 257 10.71 -17.87 -22.13
C GLN A 257 10.89 -19.32 -21.65
N SER A 258 10.58 -20.26 -22.51
CA SER A 258 10.77 -21.70 -22.29
C SER A 258 11.07 -22.39 -23.61
N GLY A 259 12.27 -22.95 -23.75
CA GLY A 259 12.73 -23.52 -24.99
C GLY A 259 12.70 -22.50 -26.14
N GLU A 260 12.01 -22.86 -27.22
CA GLU A 260 11.83 -21.98 -28.39
C GLU A 260 10.73 -20.92 -28.22
N ILE A 261 9.97 -21.00 -27.16
CA ILE A 261 8.86 -20.06 -26.91
C ILE A 261 9.37 -18.83 -26.14
N ASP A 262 9.28 -17.65 -26.77
CA ASP A 262 9.56 -16.35 -26.15
C ASP A 262 8.34 -15.45 -26.33
N ARG A 263 7.60 -15.22 -25.25
CA ARG A 263 6.38 -14.40 -25.26
C ARG A 263 6.54 -13.19 -24.36
N MET A 264 6.30 -12.02 -24.92
CA MET A 264 6.15 -10.77 -24.15
C MET A 264 4.68 -10.52 -23.85
N GLY A 265 4.36 -10.38 -22.56
CA GLY A 265 3.02 -10.04 -22.08
C GLY A 265 2.86 -8.55 -21.81
N GLY A 266 1.76 -8.18 -21.16
CA GLY A 266 1.54 -6.82 -20.67
C GLY A 266 2.50 -6.45 -19.54
N ILE A 267 2.35 -5.23 -18.99
CA ILE A 267 3.15 -4.78 -17.85
C ILE A 267 2.90 -5.67 -16.62
N SER A 268 3.92 -5.84 -15.79
CA SER A 268 3.91 -6.75 -14.64
C SER A 268 2.87 -6.38 -13.57
N LYS A 269 2.46 -5.09 -13.53
CA LYS A 269 1.56 -4.52 -12.50
C LYS A 269 2.03 -4.77 -11.06
N CYS A 270 3.27 -5.20 -10.86
CA CYS A 270 3.91 -5.24 -9.55
C CYS A 270 4.09 -3.81 -9.01
N GLY A 271 4.05 -3.63 -7.68
CA GLY A 271 4.23 -2.30 -7.09
C GLY A 271 2.94 -1.46 -7.04
N ASP A 272 3.11 -0.15 -6.98
CA ASP A 272 2.06 0.81 -6.60
C ASP A 272 1.03 1.06 -7.71
N ALA A 273 -0.21 0.62 -7.50
CA ALA A 273 -1.30 0.80 -8.47
C ALA A 273 -1.70 2.27 -8.65
N MET A 274 -1.79 3.04 -7.53
CA MET A 274 -2.11 4.47 -7.59
C MET A 274 -1.05 5.24 -8.37
N MET A 275 0.23 4.88 -8.23
CA MET A 275 1.28 5.55 -9.00
C MET A 275 1.14 5.29 -10.51
N ARG A 276 0.80 4.07 -10.93
CA ARG A 276 0.55 3.78 -12.34
C ARG A 276 -0.63 4.56 -12.92
N GLU A 277 -1.73 4.64 -12.15
CA GLU A 277 -2.91 5.44 -12.49
C GLU A 277 -2.54 6.93 -12.66
N MET A 278 -1.83 7.50 -11.69
CA MET A 278 -1.38 8.89 -11.74
C MET A 278 -0.43 9.17 -12.90
N LEU A 279 0.46 8.24 -13.25
CA LEU A 279 1.34 8.40 -14.41
C LEU A 279 0.58 8.31 -15.73
N PHE A 280 -0.43 7.45 -15.79
CA PHE A 280 -1.31 7.37 -16.96
C PHE A 280 -2.09 8.67 -17.17
N GLU A 281 -2.71 9.20 -16.10
CA GLU A 281 -3.41 10.49 -16.16
C GLU A 281 -2.48 11.64 -16.58
N ALA A 282 -1.28 11.70 -16.01
CA ALA A 282 -0.29 12.71 -16.36
C ALA A 282 0.17 12.65 -17.82
N ALA A 283 0.26 11.45 -18.39
CA ALA A 283 0.65 11.26 -19.78
C ALA A 283 -0.47 11.58 -20.78
N TRP A 284 -1.74 11.55 -20.33
CA TRP A 284 -2.92 11.80 -21.16
C TRP A 284 -3.37 13.26 -21.12
N SER A 285 -2.92 14.03 -20.13
CA SER A 285 -3.24 15.47 -19.95
C SER A 285 -2.38 16.34 -20.84
#